data_36a0c1ac0b64c42e9068783c6dc1d25a
#
_entry.id   36a0c1ac0b64c42e9068783c6dc1d25a
#
_cell.length_a   1.000
_cell.length_b   1.000
_cell.length_c   1.000
_cell.angle_alpha   90.00
_cell.angle_beta   90.00
_cell.angle_gamma   90.00
#
_symmetry.space_group_name_H-M   'P 1'
#
loop_
_entity.id
_entity.type
_entity.pdbx_description
1 polymer ?
#
loop_
_entity_poly.entity_id
_entity_poly.type
_entity_poly.pdbx_seq_one_letter_code
_entity_poly.pdbx_strand_id
1 'polypeptide(L)'
;MKPLIPSLVQKLGNAVKEVARNKGSSWWYTPHVAAASHAIADRIPLVDFVLEVRDARIPLSSKYKLLKKCSSSARRIIVLNKTDLANRSKKWMHYFEEQGNVAFGVNSHNKDNIKEFLNFLQARVRELINSGHSGRTITLMLVGIPNVGKSALANSLHQVGRISAAEKGKLKHATVSPQPGETKNISSLKIASHPNIYVLDTPGILPPDIPDAELCCKLALTGAIQDCLVGEIELAWYFLAILNRSDEYKKWAKLCAIEKDMVAATNDGFDLEKTQKSQHLTDHTQDFIVNNVRKTLFDAISSFNGNLDGEESLLQLIKAEFADLRKAFYLPSESEDDVHKVAAKLLNLYRTGRLGHYTLDPIPMNT
;
A
#
# COMPACT_ATOMS: atom_id res chain seq x y z
N MET A 1 -17.02 0.40 6.66
CA MET A 1 -16.76 1.83 6.41
C MET A 1 -17.99 2.40 5.72
N LYS A 2 -18.50 3.57 6.12
CA LYS A 2 -19.61 4.22 5.38
C LYS A 2 -19.15 4.60 3.97
N PRO A 3 -20.02 4.56 2.93
CA PRO A 3 -19.64 4.95 1.58
C PRO A 3 -19.12 6.38 1.56
N LEU A 4 -18.05 6.61 0.80
CA LEU A 4 -17.42 7.92 0.65
C LEU A 4 -18.30 8.85 -0.20
N ILE A 5 -17.99 10.14 -0.14
CA ILE A 5 -18.73 11.19 -0.84
C ILE A 5 -18.77 10.87 -2.34
N PRO A 6 -19.95 10.59 -2.90
CA PRO A 6 -20.06 10.13 -4.30
C PRO A 6 -19.45 11.11 -5.31
N SER A 7 -19.59 12.43 -5.08
CA SER A 7 -19.08 13.46 -6.00
C SER A 7 -17.56 13.52 -6.04
N LEU A 8 -16.87 13.41 -4.89
CA LEU A 8 -15.41 13.40 -4.84
C LEU A 8 -14.85 12.14 -5.52
N VAL A 9 -15.46 10.98 -5.23
CA VAL A 9 -15.11 9.71 -5.89
C VAL A 9 -15.32 9.78 -7.40
N GLN A 10 -16.46 10.36 -7.82
CA GLN A 10 -16.78 10.54 -9.23
C GLN A 10 -15.80 11.51 -9.93
N LYS A 11 -15.47 12.63 -9.29
CA LYS A 11 -14.51 13.61 -9.81
C LYS A 11 -13.14 12.99 -10.02
N LEU A 12 -12.62 12.25 -9.03
CA LEU A 12 -11.36 11.52 -9.14
C LEU A 12 -11.41 10.43 -10.22
N GLY A 13 -12.47 9.62 -10.25
CA GLY A 13 -12.64 8.59 -11.25
C GLY A 13 -12.78 9.17 -12.68
N ASN A 14 -13.40 10.33 -12.83
CA ASN A 14 -13.51 11.03 -14.12
C ASN A 14 -12.17 11.60 -14.55
N ALA A 15 -11.36 12.16 -13.64
CA ALA A 15 -10.00 12.64 -13.94
C ALA A 15 -9.13 11.52 -14.52
N VAL A 16 -9.13 10.33 -13.91
CA VAL A 16 -8.42 9.16 -14.45
C VAL A 16 -8.93 8.78 -15.85
N LYS A 17 -10.25 8.75 -16.04
CA LYS A 17 -10.85 8.43 -17.34
C LYS A 17 -10.54 9.47 -18.41
N GLU A 18 -10.49 10.75 -18.05
CA GLU A 18 -10.18 11.84 -18.98
C GLU A 18 -8.71 11.78 -19.42
N VAL A 19 -7.78 11.53 -18.50
CA VAL A 19 -6.38 11.30 -18.83
C VAL A 19 -6.23 10.07 -19.74
N ALA A 20 -6.95 8.99 -19.45
CA ALA A 20 -6.96 7.79 -20.29
C ALA A 20 -7.53 8.08 -21.70
N ARG A 21 -8.55 8.93 -21.83
CA ARG A 21 -9.10 9.37 -23.14
C ARG A 21 -8.10 10.21 -23.92
N ASN A 22 -7.45 11.18 -23.26
CA ASN A 22 -6.54 12.14 -23.90
C ASN A 22 -5.21 11.53 -24.34
N LYS A 23 -4.74 10.48 -23.64
CA LYS A 23 -3.48 9.76 -23.93
C LYS A 23 -3.68 8.40 -24.61
N GLY A 24 -4.91 8.05 -24.98
CA GLY A 24 -5.29 6.71 -25.46
C GLY A 24 -5.78 5.82 -24.31
N SER A 25 -6.74 4.94 -24.61
CA SER A 25 -7.52 4.16 -23.64
C SER A 25 -6.71 3.24 -22.72
N SER A 26 -5.38 3.23 -22.81
CA SER A 26 -4.53 2.30 -22.06
C SER A 26 -3.10 2.81 -21.87
N TRP A 27 -2.92 4.10 -21.57
CA TRP A 27 -1.56 4.67 -21.45
C TRP A 27 -0.70 4.01 -20.35
N TRP A 28 -1.27 3.38 -19.28
CA TRP A 28 -0.54 2.49 -18.36
C TRP A 28 -0.39 1.06 -18.90
N TYR A 29 -1.16 0.68 -19.94
CA TYR A 29 -1.10 -0.62 -20.60
C TYR A 29 -0.33 -0.50 -21.93
N THR A 30 0.94 -0.13 -21.82
CA THR A 30 1.84 0.02 -22.96
C THR A 30 2.10 -1.32 -23.69
N PRO A 31 2.62 -1.33 -24.93
CA PRO A 31 3.02 -2.56 -25.58
C PRO A 31 3.96 -3.45 -24.75
N HIS A 32 4.85 -2.83 -23.94
CA HIS A 32 5.72 -3.57 -23.02
C HIS A 32 4.94 -4.26 -21.90
N VAL A 33 3.92 -3.59 -21.33
CA VAL A 33 3.04 -4.19 -20.32
C VAL A 33 2.19 -5.29 -20.93
N ALA A 34 1.70 -5.11 -22.14
CA ALA A 34 0.98 -6.16 -22.88
C ALA A 34 1.87 -7.39 -23.12
N ALA A 35 3.09 -7.20 -23.60
CA ALA A 35 4.06 -8.29 -23.79
C ALA A 35 4.40 -9.00 -22.45
N ALA A 36 4.59 -8.24 -21.38
CA ALA A 36 4.81 -8.81 -20.05
C ALA A 36 3.58 -9.61 -19.56
N SER A 37 2.36 -9.12 -19.83
CA SER A 37 1.13 -9.84 -19.51
C SER A 37 1.03 -11.18 -20.20
N HIS A 38 1.35 -11.25 -21.50
CA HIS A 38 1.42 -12.50 -22.26
C HIS A 38 2.50 -13.43 -21.70
N ALA A 39 3.71 -12.91 -21.48
CA ALA A 39 4.81 -13.69 -20.93
C ALA A 39 4.51 -14.27 -19.53
N ILE A 40 3.73 -13.58 -18.69
CA ILE A 40 3.24 -14.11 -17.40
C ILE A 40 2.20 -15.19 -17.65
N ALA A 41 1.21 -14.94 -18.51
CA ALA A 41 0.14 -15.89 -18.81
C ALA A 41 0.68 -17.23 -19.36
N ASP A 42 1.70 -17.18 -20.23
CA ASP A 42 2.35 -18.36 -20.80
C ASP A 42 3.15 -19.15 -19.75
N ARG A 43 3.66 -18.50 -18.71
CA ARG A 43 4.44 -19.14 -17.65
C ARG A 43 3.62 -19.71 -16.51
N ILE A 44 2.40 -19.19 -16.27
CA ILE A 44 1.52 -19.67 -15.19
C ILE A 44 1.31 -21.19 -15.22
N PRO A 45 1.09 -21.86 -16.37
CA PRO A 45 0.94 -23.32 -16.41
C PRO A 45 2.23 -24.09 -16.09
N LEU A 46 3.39 -23.44 -16.21
CA LEU A 46 4.72 -24.06 -16.08
C LEU A 46 5.30 -23.96 -14.66
N VAL A 47 4.66 -23.20 -13.77
CA VAL A 47 5.10 -23.03 -12.39
C VAL A 47 4.29 -23.91 -11.43
N ASP A 48 4.91 -24.28 -10.31
CA ASP A 48 4.29 -25.15 -9.31
C ASP A 48 3.29 -24.40 -8.45
N PHE A 49 3.58 -23.16 -8.09
CA PHE A 49 2.66 -22.29 -7.35
C PHE A 49 2.62 -20.88 -7.92
N VAL A 50 1.44 -20.27 -7.86
CA VAL A 50 1.24 -18.86 -8.14
C VAL A 50 0.94 -18.12 -6.83
N LEU A 51 1.80 -17.18 -6.47
CA LEU A 51 1.66 -16.30 -5.33
C LEU A 51 1.00 -15.00 -5.80
N GLU A 52 -0.30 -14.86 -5.59
CA GLU A 52 -1.01 -13.62 -5.90
C GLU A 52 -0.80 -12.61 -4.78
N VAL A 53 0.12 -11.66 -5.01
CA VAL A 53 0.44 -10.62 -4.04
C VAL A 53 -0.56 -9.49 -4.14
N ARG A 54 -1.23 -9.20 -3.03
CA ARG A 54 -2.21 -8.14 -2.87
C ARG A 54 -1.78 -7.18 -1.77
N ASP A 55 -2.22 -5.93 -1.86
CA ASP A 55 -2.02 -4.95 -0.80
C ASP A 55 -3.08 -5.16 0.30
N ALA A 56 -2.65 -5.35 1.53
CA ALA A 56 -3.56 -5.61 2.67
C ALA A 56 -4.49 -4.43 2.98
N ARG A 57 -4.21 -3.23 2.48
CA ARG A 57 -5.10 -2.07 2.59
C ARG A 57 -6.30 -2.16 1.65
N ILE A 58 -6.15 -2.90 0.53
CA ILE A 58 -7.16 -3.07 -0.52
C ILE A 58 -7.20 -4.54 -1.00
N PRO A 59 -7.57 -5.51 -0.15
CA PRO A 59 -7.44 -6.94 -0.41
C PRO A 59 -8.22 -7.46 -1.61
N LEU A 60 -9.37 -6.86 -1.92
CA LEU A 60 -10.21 -7.20 -3.09
C LEU A 60 -9.85 -6.34 -4.30
N SER A 61 -9.69 -5.04 -4.08
CA SER A 61 -9.37 -4.07 -5.13
C SER A 61 -8.02 -4.34 -5.78
N SER A 62 -7.06 -4.93 -5.06
CA SER A 62 -5.74 -5.32 -5.59
C SER A 62 -5.69 -6.71 -6.21
N LYS A 63 -6.84 -7.36 -6.41
CA LYS A 63 -6.92 -8.68 -7.08
C LYS A 63 -6.35 -8.62 -8.49
N TYR A 64 -5.51 -9.61 -8.83
CA TYR A 64 -4.94 -9.75 -10.17
C TYR A 64 -5.95 -10.38 -11.14
N LYS A 65 -6.64 -9.55 -11.90
CA LYS A 65 -7.77 -9.97 -12.75
C LYS A 65 -7.38 -10.93 -13.90
N LEU A 66 -6.11 -10.95 -14.29
CA LEU A 66 -5.63 -11.77 -15.41
C LEU A 66 -5.44 -13.26 -15.06
N LEU A 67 -5.58 -13.64 -13.78
CA LEU A 67 -5.51 -15.04 -13.32
C LEU A 67 -6.72 -15.91 -13.69
N LYS A 68 -7.68 -15.42 -14.44
CA LYS A 68 -8.90 -16.17 -14.83
C LYS A 68 -8.60 -17.51 -15.54
N LYS A 69 -7.38 -17.70 -16.09
CA LYS A 69 -6.92 -18.91 -16.78
C LYS A 69 -6.15 -19.88 -15.88
N CYS A 70 -5.97 -19.60 -14.60
CA CYS A 70 -5.28 -20.51 -13.69
C CYS A 70 -6.23 -21.64 -13.29
N SER A 71 -5.99 -22.84 -13.83
CA SER A 71 -6.92 -23.99 -13.77
C SER A 71 -7.04 -24.67 -12.40
N SER A 72 -6.20 -24.33 -11.42
CA SER A 72 -6.21 -24.98 -10.09
C SER A 72 -6.08 -23.97 -8.97
N SER A 73 -7.15 -23.82 -8.17
CA SER A 73 -7.14 -23.07 -6.92
C SER A 73 -6.12 -23.61 -5.90
N ALA A 74 -5.84 -24.91 -5.93
CA ALA A 74 -4.90 -25.59 -5.04
C ALA A 74 -3.44 -25.12 -5.19
N ARG A 75 -3.07 -24.59 -6.36
CA ARG A 75 -1.71 -24.05 -6.63
C ARG A 75 -1.63 -22.53 -6.48
N ARG A 76 -2.72 -21.87 -6.08
CA ARG A 76 -2.75 -20.43 -5.88
C ARG A 76 -2.74 -20.11 -4.40
N ILE A 77 -1.83 -19.22 -4.00
CA ILE A 77 -1.75 -18.68 -2.64
C ILE A 77 -1.96 -17.16 -2.72
N ILE A 78 -2.91 -16.64 -1.97
CA ILE A 78 -3.14 -15.20 -1.82
C ILE A 78 -2.18 -14.68 -0.75
N VAL A 79 -1.31 -13.75 -1.11
CA VAL A 79 -0.37 -13.12 -0.20
C VAL A 79 -0.80 -11.69 0.06
N LEU A 80 -1.35 -11.42 1.25
CA LEU A 80 -1.69 -10.07 1.69
C LEU A 80 -0.44 -9.39 2.23
N ASN A 81 0.23 -8.60 1.38
CA ASN A 81 1.44 -7.87 1.77
C ASN A 81 1.11 -6.51 2.38
N LYS A 82 2.08 -5.88 3.04
CA LYS A 82 1.95 -4.60 3.76
C LYS A 82 0.94 -4.66 4.90
N THR A 83 0.92 -5.76 5.64
CA THR A 83 0.02 -5.94 6.79
C THR A 83 0.28 -4.94 7.92
N ASP A 84 1.47 -4.34 7.94
CA ASP A 84 1.88 -3.24 8.82
C ASP A 84 1.14 -1.92 8.53
N LEU A 85 0.61 -1.74 7.32
CA LEU A 85 -0.10 -0.53 6.89
C LEU A 85 -1.63 -0.67 6.94
N ALA A 86 -2.13 -1.88 7.16
CA ALA A 86 -3.55 -2.20 7.15
C ALA A 86 -4.11 -2.38 8.57
N ASN A 87 -5.41 -2.33 8.72
CA ASN A 87 -6.08 -2.71 9.97
C ASN A 87 -5.70 -4.14 10.35
N ARG A 88 -5.27 -4.33 11.61
CA ARG A 88 -4.83 -5.63 12.16
C ARG A 88 -5.96 -6.65 12.33
N SER A 89 -6.85 -6.76 11.37
CA SER A 89 -7.97 -7.68 11.43
C SER A 89 -7.65 -9.01 10.76
N LYS A 90 -7.78 -10.12 11.49
CA LYS A 90 -7.69 -11.48 10.92
C LYS A 90 -8.91 -11.83 10.05
N LYS A 91 -9.93 -10.97 10.01
CA LYS A 91 -11.19 -11.21 9.25
C LYS A 91 -10.95 -11.44 7.76
N TRP A 92 -9.95 -10.80 7.17
CA TRP A 92 -9.62 -10.99 5.76
C TRP A 92 -9.02 -12.37 5.46
N MET A 93 -8.21 -12.90 6.38
CA MET A 93 -7.68 -14.26 6.22
C MET A 93 -8.81 -15.27 6.25
N HIS A 94 -9.69 -15.16 7.26
CA HIS A 94 -10.88 -16.00 7.40
C HIS A 94 -11.81 -15.92 6.18
N TYR A 95 -12.08 -14.70 5.68
CA TYR A 95 -12.85 -14.51 4.46
C TYR A 95 -12.28 -15.28 3.26
N PHE A 96 -10.96 -15.24 3.05
CA PHE A 96 -10.35 -15.98 1.93
C PHE A 96 -10.37 -17.49 2.16
N GLU A 97 -10.20 -17.95 3.38
CA GLU A 97 -10.30 -19.37 3.77
C GLU A 97 -11.73 -19.91 3.54
N GLU A 98 -12.75 -19.17 3.93
CA GLU A 98 -14.16 -19.51 3.65
C GLU A 98 -14.47 -19.61 2.16
N GLN A 99 -13.77 -18.84 1.32
CA GLN A 99 -13.85 -18.93 -0.14
C GLN A 99 -12.99 -20.08 -0.73
N GLY A 100 -12.45 -20.96 0.10
CA GLY A 100 -11.61 -22.08 -0.33
C GLY A 100 -10.23 -21.66 -0.87
N ASN A 101 -9.75 -20.45 -0.54
CA ASN A 101 -8.43 -20.00 -0.94
C ASN A 101 -7.44 -20.16 0.21
N VAL A 102 -6.21 -20.52 -0.13
CA VAL A 102 -5.07 -20.43 0.80
C VAL A 102 -4.59 -18.98 0.83
N ALA A 103 -4.53 -18.38 2.01
CA ALA A 103 -4.11 -17.01 2.18
C ALA A 103 -3.04 -16.86 3.29
N PHE A 104 -2.13 -15.89 3.15
CA PHE A 104 -1.10 -15.59 4.13
C PHE A 104 -0.84 -14.08 4.21
N GLY A 105 -0.76 -13.54 5.43
CA GLY A 105 -0.47 -12.12 5.67
C GLY A 105 1.02 -11.88 5.84
N VAL A 106 1.60 -10.93 5.09
CA VAL A 106 3.04 -10.67 5.08
C VAL A 106 3.32 -9.18 5.29
N ASN A 107 4.35 -8.90 6.08
CA ASN A 107 5.10 -7.66 6.04
C ASN A 107 6.48 -7.94 5.46
N SER A 108 6.73 -7.52 4.23
CA SER A 108 7.99 -7.77 3.51
C SER A 108 9.22 -7.15 4.19
N HIS A 109 9.05 -6.21 5.12
CA HIS A 109 10.13 -5.57 5.87
C HIS A 109 10.41 -6.24 7.23
N ASN A 110 9.55 -7.16 7.68
CA ASN A 110 9.73 -7.88 8.93
C ASN A 110 10.37 -9.25 8.68
N LYS A 111 11.62 -9.41 9.10
CA LYS A 111 12.41 -10.64 8.88
C LYS A 111 11.79 -11.89 9.49
N ASP A 112 11.19 -11.78 10.67
CA ASP A 112 10.58 -12.93 11.37
C ASP A 112 9.32 -13.38 10.64
N ASN A 113 8.48 -12.43 10.21
CA ASN A 113 7.30 -12.75 9.43
C ASN A 113 7.65 -13.34 8.04
N ILE A 114 8.72 -12.87 7.40
CA ILE A 114 9.23 -13.48 6.16
C ILE A 114 9.75 -14.90 6.40
N LYS A 115 10.39 -15.16 7.56
CA LYS A 115 10.82 -16.52 7.93
C LYS A 115 9.63 -17.46 8.13
N GLU A 116 8.58 -16.99 8.82
CA GLU A 116 7.33 -17.74 8.97
C GLU A 116 6.71 -18.05 7.60
N PHE A 117 6.65 -17.06 6.71
CA PHE A 117 6.13 -17.25 5.37
C PHE A 117 6.98 -18.23 4.54
N LEU A 118 8.30 -18.17 4.62
CA LEU A 118 9.19 -19.13 3.97
C LEU A 118 8.95 -20.55 4.49
N ASN A 119 8.80 -20.74 5.80
CA ASN A 119 8.49 -22.04 6.40
C ASN A 119 7.13 -22.57 5.91
N PHE A 120 6.13 -21.70 5.82
CA PHE A 120 4.83 -22.04 5.26
C PHE A 120 4.95 -22.51 3.79
N LEU A 121 5.68 -21.77 2.95
CA LEU A 121 5.91 -22.16 1.55
C LEU A 121 6.64 -23.51 1.45
N GLN A 122 7.67 -23.75 2.28
CA GLN A 122 8.39 -25.02 2.33
C GLN A 122 7.48 -26.18 2.74
N ALA A 123 6.55 -25.97 3.68
CA ALA A 123 5.57 -26.99 4.07
C ALA A 123 4.63 -27.34 2.89
N ARG A 124 4.10 -26.32 2.19
CA ARG A 124 3.25 -26.54 0.99
C ARG A 124 4.00 -27.25 -0.14
N VAL A 125 5.28 -26.94 -0.31
CA VAL A 125 6.15 -27.62 -1.30
C VAL A 125 6.37 -29.10 -0.92
N ARG A 126 6.59 -29.40 0.36
CA ARG A 126 6.72 -30.80 0.83
C ARG A 126 5.44 -31.60 0.60
N GLU A 127 4.28 -30.99 0.85
CA GLU A 127 2.98 -31.61 0.55
C GLU A 127 2.85 -31.95 -0.95
N LEU A 128 3.26 -31.03 -1.82
CA LEU A 128 3.24 -31.24 -3.26
C LEU A 128 4.18 -32.39 -3.68
N ILE A 129 5.39 -32.44 -3.14
CA ILE A 129 6.36 -33.52 -3.41
C ILE A 129 5.80 -34.87 -2.93
N ASN A 130 5.22 -34.93 -1.73
CA ASN A 130 4.63 -36.13 -1.15
C ASN A 130 3.40 -36.63 -1.94
N SER A 131 2.71 -35.73 -2.66
CA SER A 131 1.59 -36.11 -3.55
C SER A 131 2.03 -36.65 -4.93
N GLY A 132 3.34 -36.90 -5.11
CA GLY A 132 3.87 -37.53 -6.33
C GLY A 132 4.51 -36.58 -7.34
N HIS A 133 4.69 -35.31 -6.97
CA HIS A 133 5.42 -34.38 -7.83
C HIS A 133 6.92 -34.68 -7.85
N SER A 134 7.44 -35.14 -9.00
CA SER A 134 8.82 -35.64 -9.15
C SER A 134 9.86 -34.56 -9.45
N GLY A 135 9.47 -33.28 -9.46
CA GLY A 135 10.34 -32.15 -9.78
C GLY A 135 11.45 -31.93 -8.75
N ARG A 136 12.73 -31.91 -9.19
CA ARG A 136 13.89 -31.60 -8.33
C ARG A 136 13.95 -30.12 -7.94
N THR A 137 13.26 -29.25 -8.68
CA THR A 137 13.26 -27.81 -8.51
C THR A 137 11.82 -27.31 -8.56
N ILE A 138 11.43 -26.57 -7.54
CA ILE A 138 10.09 -25.98 -7.42
C ILE A 138 10.16 -24.51 -7.78
N THR A 139 9.24 -24.08 -8.62
CA THR A 139 9.16 -22.70 -9.08
C THR A 139 7.87 -22.05 -8.61
N LEU A 140 8.01 -20.94 -7.89
CA LEU A 140 6.92 -20.09 -7.46
C LEU A 140 6.91 -18.82 -8.32
N MET A 141 5.76 -18.30 -8.71
CA MET A 141 5.65 -17.06 -9.47
C MET A 141 4.85 -16.02 -8.71
N LEU A 142 5.45 -14.84 -8.47
CA LEU A 142 4.75 -13.68 -7.90
C LEU A 142 3.97 -12.98 -9.01
N VAL A 143 2.67 -12.80 -8.81
CA VAL A 143 1.82 -12.02 -9.70
C VAL A 143 1.02 -10.99 -8.90
N GLY A 144 0.64 -9.89 -9.52
CA GLY A 144 -0.14 -8.84 -8.87
C GLY A 144 -0.02 -7.50 -9.58
N ILE A 145 -0.81 -6.55 -9.17
CA ILE A 145 -0.79 -5.18 -9.67
C ILE A 145 0.51 -4.44 -9.28
N PRO A 146 0.81 -3.27 -9.86
CA PRO A 146 1.95 -2.45 -9.46
C PRO A 146 1.93 -2.10 -7.96
N ASN A 147 3.09 -1.91 -7.38
CA ASN A 147 3.32 -1.41 -6.00
C ASN A 147 2.70 -2.22 -4.85
N VAL A 148 2.24 -3.45 -5.07
CA VAL A 148 1.83 -4.36 -3.98
C VAL A 148 3.02 -4.97 -3.22
N GLY A 149 4.25 -4.72 -3.70
CA GLY A 149 5.49 -5.14 -3.03
C GLY A 149 6.02 -6.51 -3.46
N LYS A 150 5.76 -6.96 -4.70
CA LYS A 150 6.28 -8.24 -5.25
C LYS A 150 7.79 -8.34 -5.16
N SER A 151 8.51 -7.38 -5.72
CA SER A 151 9.98 -7.36 -5.74
C SER A 151 10.57 -7.23 -4.34
N ALA A 152 9.94 -6.46 -3.43
CA ALA A 152 10.35 -6.39 -2.03
C ALA A 152 10.20 -7.75 -1.35
N LEU A 153 9.08 -8.44 -1.55
CA LEU A 153 8.82 -9.78 -1.03
C LEU A 153 9.83 -10.80 -1.58
N ALA A 154 10.09 -10.78 -2.90
CA ALA A 154 11.07 -11.65 -3.54
C ALA A 154 12.47 -11.47 -2.95
N ASN A 155 12.91 -10.21 -2.78
CA ASN A 155 14.21 -9.88 -2.18
C ASN A 155 14.31 -10.35 -0.73
N SER A 156 13.27 -10.13 0.08
CA SER A 156 13.25 -10.52 1.48
C SER A 156 13.25 -12.04 1.65
N LEU A 157 12.48 -12.77 0.84
CA LEU A 157 12.51 -14.24 0.80
C LEU A 157 13.89 -14.76 0.39
N HIS A 158 14.51 -14.16 -0.64
CA HIS A 158 15.86 -14.53 -1.09
C HIS A 158 16.90 -14.29 0.00
N GLN A 159 16.86 -13.14 0.67
CA GLN A 159 17.78 -12.80 1.76
C GLN A 159 17.66 -13.79 2.93
N VAL A 160 16.43 -14.05 3.40
CA VAL A 160 16.18 -14.99 4.52
C VAL A 160 16.58 -16.41 4.12
N GLY A 161 16.25 -16.85 2.90
CA GLY A 161 16.61 -18.18 2.40
C GLY A 161 18.12 -18.38 2.33
N ARG A 162 18.88 -17.40 1.88
CA ARG A 162 20.36 -17.47 1.84
C ARG A 162 20.98 -17.50 3.22
N ILE A 163 20.48 -16.68 4.15
CA ILE A 163 20.96 -16.71 5.55
C ILE A 163 20.71 -18.08 6.15
N SER A 164 19.52 -18.65 5.95
CA SER A 164 19.16 -19.97 6.46
C SER A 164 20.00 -21.10 5.85
N ALA A 165 20.44 -20.94 4.59
CA ALA A 165 21.29 -21.92 3.90
C ALA A 165 22.80 -21.67 4.11
N ALA A 166 23.19 -20.64 4.86
CA ALA A 166 24.58 -20.18 5.04
C ALA A 166 25.34 -19.96 3.72
N GLU A 167 24.64 -19.55 2.66
CA GLU A 167 25.22 -19.32 1.32
C GLU A 167 26.08 -18.05 1.31
N LYS A 168 27.32 -18.17 0.76
CA LYS A 168 28.25 -17.04 0.58
C LYS A 168 28.12 -16.45 -0.83
N GLY A 169 28.53 -15.18 -1.00
CA GLY A 169 28.59 -14.50 -2.29
C GLY A 169 27.67 -13.28 -2.40
N LYS A 170 27.67 -12.60 -3.56
CA LYS A 170 26.86 -11.39 -3.79
C LYS A 170 25.38 -11.72 -3.83
N LEU A 171 24.56 -10.96 -3.10
CA LEU A 171 23.11 -11.02 -3.19
C LEU A 171 22.64 -10.49 -4.55
N LYS A 172 21.77 -11.25 -5.22
CA LYS A 172 21.01 -10.74 -6.36
C LYS A 172 19.77 -10.03 -5.81
N HIS A 173 19.47 -8.88 -6.35
CA HIS A 173 18.28 -8.11 -5.96
C HIS A 173 17.41 -7.84 -7.19
N ALA A 174 16.09 -7.98 -7.03
CA ALA A 174 15.14 -7.39 -7.94
C ALA A 174 15.03 -5.88 -7.66
N THR A 175 14.79 -5.08 -8.70
CA THR A 175 14.62 -3.63 -8.56
C THR A 175 13.34 -3.31 -7.80
N VAL A 176 13.45 -2.50 -6.75
CA VAL A 176 12.32 -2.02 -5.94
C VAL A 176 12.25 -0.50 -6.06
N SER A 177 11.10 0.04 -6.43
CA SER A 177 10.86 1.47 -6.54
C SER A 177 9.46 1.83 -6.04
N PRO A 178 9.26 3.04 -5.53
CA PRO A 178 7.94 3.57 -5.21
C PRO A 178 7.10 3.87 -6.47
N GLN A 179 7.74 4.03 -7.65
CA GLN A 179 7.04 4.28 -8.90
C GLN A 179 6.48 3.01 -9.51
N PRO A 180 5.19 2.98 -9.93
CA PRO A 180 4.60 1.83 -10.57
C PRO A 180 5.22 1.55 -11.95
N GLY A 181 5.46 0.26 -12.27
CA GLY A 181 5.93 -0.19 -13.59
C GLY A 181 7.44 -0.26 -13.76
N GLU A 182 8.26 -0.10 -12.71
CA GLU A 182 9.72 -0.17 -12.82
C GLU A 182 10.25 -1.59 -13.09
N THR A 183 9.62 -2.64 -12.56
CA THR A 183 10.00 -4.01 -12.88
C THR A 183 9.58 -4.32 -14.32
N LYS A 184 10.54 -4.37 -15.24
CA LYS A 184 10.29 -4.58 -16.69
C LYS A 184 10.39 -6.04 -17.10
N ASN A 185 11.24 -6.82 -16.44
CA ASN A 185 11.55 -8.19 -16.81
C ASN A 185 11.26 -9.18 -15.68
N ILE A 186 10.96 -10.42 -16.04
CA ILE A 186 10.83 -11.51 -15.08
C ILE A 186 12.23 -11.90 -14.60
N SER A 187 12.47 -11.87 -13.30
CA SER A 187 13.72 -12.28 -12.66
C SER A 187 13.53 -13.47 -11.75
N SER A 188 14.54 -14.34 -11.64
CA SER A 188 14.51 -15.55 -10.82
C SER A 188 15.45 -15.40 -9.62
N LEU A 189 14.95 -15.66 -8.41
CA LEU A 189 15.69 -15.63 -7.16
C LEU A 189 15.51 -16.97 -6.42
N LYS A 190 16.62 -17.57 -5.97
CA LYS A 190 16.57 -18.78 -5.15
C LYS A 190 16.21 -18.42 -3.71
N ILE A 191 15.23 -19.11 -3.13
CA ILE A 191 14.75 -18.84 -1.75
C ILE A 191 14.96 -20.02 -0.79
N ALA A 192 15.22 -21.23 -1.31
CA ALA A 192 15.57 -22.37 -0.48
C ALA A 192 16.41 -23.38 -1.28
N SER A 193 17.20 -24.22 -0.57
CA SER A 193 18.09 -25.21 -1.18
C SER A 193 17.62 -26.66 -0.95
N HIS A 194 16.82 -26.91 0.10
CA HIS A 194 16.32 -28.25 0.45
C HIS A 194 14.85 -28.17 0.88
N PRO A 195 13.88 -28.38 -0.04
CA PRO A 195 14.01 -28.55 -1.48
C PRO A 195 14.49 -27.29 -2.21
N ASN A 196 15.00 -27.42 -3.44
CA ASN A 196 15.34 -26.27 -4.27
C ASN A 196 14.08 -25.49 -4.65
N ILE A 197 13.96 -24.26 -4.16
CA ILE A 197 12.82 -23.38 -4.45
C ILE A 197 13.31 -22.08 -5.07
N TYR A 198 12.73 -21.74 -6.21
CA TYR A 198 12.95 -20.46 -6.89
C TYR A 198 11.67 -19.64 -6.91
N VAL A 199 11.81 -18.33 -6.75
CA VAL A 199 10.73 -17.37 -6.93
C VAL A 199 10.99 -16.53 -8.18
N LEU A 200 9.98 -16.43 -9.04
CA LEU A 200 9.98 -15.54 -10.21
C LEU A 200 9.29 -14.24 -9.81
N ASP A 201 10.05 -13.15 -9.78
CA ASP A 201 9.51 -11.80 -9.67
C ASP A 201 9.02 -11.31 -11.03
N THR A 202 7.83 -10.73 -11.08
CA THR A 202 7.20 -10.31 -12.33
C THR A 202 6.81 -8.84 -12.30
N PRO A 203 6.72 -8.18 -13.48
CA PRO A 203 6.13 -6.86 -13.61
C PRO A 203 4.74 -6.78 -12.99
N GLY A 204 4.42 -5.62 -12.41
CA GLY A 204 3.06 -5.31 -11.98
C GLY A 204 2.18 -4.95 -13.16
N ILE A 205 1.01 -5.58 -13.27
CA ILE A 205 0.11 -5.34 -14.39
C ILE A 205 -1.26 -4.94 -13.89
N LEU A 206 -1.71 -3.75 -14.31
CA LEU A 206 -3.09 -3.31 -14.22
C LEU A 206 -3.86 -3.72 -15.47
N PRO A 207 -5.15 -4.01 -15.38
CA PRO A 207 -5.97 -4.20 -16.56
C PRO A 207 -6.03 -2.92 -17.39
N PRO A 208 -6.20 -3.01 -18.73
CA PRO A 208 -6.26 -1.83 -19.61
C PRO A 208 -7.44 -0.91 -19.29
N ASP A 209 -8.49 -1.43 -18.71
CA ASP A 209 -9.68 -0.67 -18.31
C ASP A 209 -10.00 -0.88 -16.83
N ILE A 210 -10.30 0.24 -16.15
CA ILE A 210 -10.74 0.29 -14.75
C ILE A 210 -12.03 1.12 -14.71
N PRO A 211 -13.19 0.49 -14.91
CA PRO A 211 -14.46 1.20 -15.08
C PRO A 211 -14.97 1.86 -13.80
N ASP A 212 -14.61 1.31 -12.63
CA ASP A 212 -15.09 1.76 -11.33
C ASP A 212 -14.25 2.90 -10.78
N ALA A 213 -14.90 4.04 -10.49
CA ALA A 213 -14.27 5.25 -9.98
C ALA A 213 -13.70 5.03 -8.56
N GLU A 214 -14.38 4.30 -7.69
CA GLU A 214 -13.92 4.00 -6.34
C GLU A 214 -12.69 3.10 -6.37
N LEU A 215 -12.68 2.11 -7.25
CA LEU A 215 -11.50 1.26 -7.48
C LEU A 215 -10.31 2.09 -7.94
N CYS A 216 -10.49 3.04 -8.87
CA CYS A 216 -9.44 3.96 -9.30
C CYS A 216 -8.86 4.74 -8.13
N CYS A 217 -9.71 5.33 -7.27
CA CYS A 217 -9.28 6.08 -6.09
C CYS A 217 -8.46 5.22 -5.12
N LYS A 218 -8.91 4.00 -4.84
CA LYS A 218 -8.19 3.06 -3.96
C LYS A 218 -6.83 2.65 -4.53
N LEU A 219 -6.76 2.37 -5.82
CA LEU A 219 -5.51 2.02 -6.52
C LEU A 219 -4.53 3.19 -6.54
N ALA A 220 -5.00 4.40 -6.79
CA ALA A 220 -4.17 5.60 -6.76
C ALA A 220 -3.68 5.91 -5.35
N LEU A 221 -4.57 5.88 -4.35
CA LEU A 221 -4.20 6.15 -2.96
C LEU A 221 -3.13 5.20 -2.44
N THR A 222 -3.17 3.92 -2.85
CA THR A 222 -2.16 2.92 -2.48
C THR A 222 -0.92 2.93 -3.38
N GLY A 223 -0.89 3.80 -4.40
CA GLY A 223 0.25 4.01 -5.31
C GLY A 223 0.34 3.00 -6.46
N ALA A 224 -0.70 2.22 -6.74
CA ALA A 224 -0.74 1.32 -7.89
C ALA A 224 -0.92 2.07 -9.22
N ILE A 225 -1.51 3.28 -9.16
CA ILE A 225 -1.60 4.26 -10.25
C ILE A 225 -0.78 5.47 -9.84
N GLN A 226 -0.11 6.13 -10.80
CA GLN A 226 0.69 7.34 -10.54
C GLN A 226 -0.20 8.52 -10.15
N ASP A 227 0.24 9.31 -9.17
CA ASP A 227 -0.54 10.44 -8.62
C ASP A 227 -0.83 11.52 -9.65
N CYS A 228 0.16 11.84 -10.50
CA CYS A 228 0.03 12.84 -11.55
C CYS A 228 -1.11 12.59 -12.57
N LEU A 229 -1.73 11.43 -12.50
CA LEU A 229 -2.81 11.03 -13.39
C LEU A 229 -4.19 11.20 -12.79
N VAL A 230 -4.21 11.32 -11.48
CA VAL A 230 -5.46 11.41 -10.70
C VAL A 230 -5.66 12.83 -10.18
N GLY A 231 -4.57 13.60 -10.06
CA GLY A 231 -4.55 14.84 -9.33
C GLY A 231 -4.15 14.59 -7.86
N GLU A 232 -2.98 15.09 -7.48
CA GLU A 232 -2.43 14.87 -6.13
C GLU A 232 -3.30 15.50 -5.06
N ILE A 233 -3.86 16.68 -5.35
CA ILE A 233 -4.70 17.44 -4.41
C ILE A 233 -6.00 16.69 -4.13
N GLU A 234 -6.69 16.27 -5.18
CA GLU A 234 -7.94 15.51 -5.09
C GLU A 234 -7.73 14.18 -4.36
N LEU A 235 -6.59 13.53 -4.59
CA LEU A 235 -6.24 12.28 -3.92
C LEU A 235 -5.97 12.50 -2.44
N ALA A 236 -5.30 13.62 -2.06
CA ALA A 236 -5.10 14.01 -0.68
C ALA A 236 -6.44 14.34 0.01
N TRP A 237 -7.36 15.02 -0.66
CA TRP A 237 -8.72 15.28 -0.15
C TRP A 237 -9.50 13.98 0.06
N TYR A 238 -9.36 13.03 -0.87
CA TYR A 238 -9.96 11.70 -0.72
C TYR A 238 -9.43 10.98 0.52
N PHE A 239 -8.12 11.07 0.80
CA PHE A 239 -7.55 10.53 2.02
C PHE A 239 -8.09 11.22 3.28
N LEU A 240 -8.16 12.57 3.31
CA LEU A 240 -8.74 13.30 4.44
C LEU A 240 -10.21 12.93 4.67
N ALA A 241 -10.99 12.73 3.60
CA ALA A 241 -12.36 12.25 3.74
C ALA A 241 -12.44 10.86 4.40
N ILE A 242 -11.48 9.98 4.14
CA ILE A 242 -11.35 8.67 4.81
C ILE A 242 -10.97 8.84 6.27
N LEU A 243 -9.96 9.66 6.54
CA LEU A 243 -9.46 9.92 7.90
C LEU A 243 -10.56 10.49 8.79
N ASN A 244 -11.26 11.54 8.33
CA ASN A 244 -12.31 12.25 9.08
C ASN A 244 -13.51 11.36 9.43
N ARG A 245 -13.76 10.30 8.65
CA ARG A 245 -14.82 9.32 8.88
C ARG A 245 -14.34 8.01 9.52
N SER A 246 -13.05 7.96 9.91
CA SER A 246 -12.44 6.83 10.62
C SER A 246 -12.29 7.15 12.10
N ASP A 247 -11.97 6.15 12.91
CA ASP A 247 -11.59 6.32 14.32
C ASP A 247 -10.07 6.42 14.51
N GLU A 248 -9.28 6.44 13.43
CA GLU A 248 -7.81 6.41 13.50
C GLU A 248 -7.25 7.68 14.18
N TYR A 249 -7.80 8.86 13.87
CA TYR A 249 -7.37 10.12 14.48
C TYR A 249 -7.56 10.15 16.01
N LYS A 250 -8.56 9.44 16.56
CA LYS A 250 -8.82 9.37 18.00
C LYS A 250 -7.64 8.75 18.78
N LYS A 251 -6.83 7.93 18.13
CA LYS A 251 -5.62 7.34 18.73
C LYS A 251 -4.55 8.39 19.05
N TRP A 252 -4.64 9.56 18.44
CA TRP A 252 -3.70 10.67 18.63
C TRP A 252 -4.03 11.56 19.83
N ALA A 253 -5.18 11.38 20.47
CA ALA A 253 -5.61 12.17 21.64
C ALA A 253 -4.57 12.22 22.77
N LYS A 254 -3.84 11.11 22.99
CA LYS A 254 -2.77 11.04 24.02
C LYS A 254 -1.57 11.94 23.68
N LEU A 255 -1.22 12.11 22.40
CA LEU A 255 -0.14 13.02 21.99
C LEU A 255 -0.49 14.46 22.30
N CYS A 256 -1.76 14.85 22.11
CA CYS A 256 -2.25 16.19 22.40
C CYS A 256 -2.37 16.48 23.92
N ALA A 257 -2.59 15.47 24.75
CA ALA A 257 -2.66 15.60 26.21
C ALA A 257 -1.27 15.83 26.82
N ILE A 258 -0.26 15.07 26.43
CA ILE A 258 1.11 15.16 26.95
C ILE A 258 1.71 16.56 26.73
N GLU A 259 1.48 17.17 25.57
CA GLU A 259 1.97 18.53 25.31
C GLU A 259 1.24 19.61 26.11
N LYS A 260 -0.06 19.46 26.37
CA LYS A 260 -0.79 20.38 27.23
C LYS A 260 -0.25 20.37 28.67
N ASP A 261 0.10 19.19 29.17
CA ASP A 261 0.71 19.04 30.50
C ASP A 261 2.14 19.62 30.54
N MET A 262 2.92 19.47 29.45
CA MET A 262 4.25 20.08 29.34
C MET A 262 4.19 21.60 29.23
N VAL A 263 3.23 22.16 28.47
CA VAL A 263 3.04 23.61 28.35
C VAL A 263 2.52 24.21 29.67
N ALA A 264 1.69 23.47 30.42
CA ALA A 264 1.26 23.89 31.77
C ALA A 264 2.43 23.88 32.79
N ALA A 265 3.37 22.94 32.65
CA ALA A 265 4.56 22.83 33.50
C ALA A 265 5.65 23.87 33.17
N THR A 266 5.68 24.41 31.93
CA THR A 266 6.69 25.39 31.46
C THR A 266 6.27 26.86 31.74
N ASN A 267 5.09 27.12 32.29
CA ASN A 267 4.72 28.46 32.79
C ASN A 267 5.46 28.84 34.06
N ASP A 268 6.26 27.96 34.65
CA ASP A 268 7.27 28.24 35.68
C ASP A 268 8.67 28.33 35.06
N GLY A 269 8.95 29.42 34.42
CA GLY A 269 10.26 30.02 34.17
C GLY A 269 11.43 29.13 33.79
N PHE A 270 11.52 28.58 32.57
CA PHE A 270 12.77 28.13 32.00
C PHE A 270 12.92 28.52 30.51
N ASP A 271 14.06 29.13 30.19
CA ASP A 271 14.41 29.72 28.90
C ASP A 271 14.29 28.77 27.68
N LEU A 272 13.44 29.15 26.74
CA LEU A 272 13.16 28.47 25.47
C LEU A 272 14.12 28.81 24.32
N GLU A 273 15.27 29.45 24.57
CA GLU A 273 16.18 29.95 23.51
C GLU A 273 17.14 28.91 22.91
N LYS A 274 17.17 27.66 23.37
CA LYS A 274 18.15 26.66 22.88
C LYS A 274 17.66 25.63 21.86
N THR A 275 16.39 25.64 21.48
CA THR A 275 15.82 24.60 20.57
C THR A 275 15.59 25.07 19.14
N GLN A 276 15.92 26.32 18.80
CA GLN A 276 15.67 26.89 17.46
C GLN A 276 16.85 26.81 16.47
N LYS A 277 17.87 26.00 16.71
CA LYS A 277 18.99 25.82 15.75
C LYS A 277 19.01 24.42 15.14
N SER A 278 18.02 24.09 14.33
CA SER A 278 18.22 23.11 13.24
C SER A 278 17.50 23.60 11.99
N GLN A 279 18.11 24.56 11.35
CA GLN A 279 17.78 24.97 9.99
C GLN A 279 18.20 23.85 9.02
N HIS A 280 17.31 23.52 8.11
CA HIS A 280 17.32 22.49 7.05
C HIS A 280 16.69 21.15 7.40
N LEU A 281 15.45 21.19 7.90
CA LEU A 281 14.61 20.01 8.01
C LEU A 281 13.73 19.89 6.76
N THR A 282 14.27 19.29 5.72
CA THR A 282 13.52 19.00 4.48
C THR A 282 12.78 17.66 4.53
N ASP A 283 13.14 16.80 5.48
CA ASP A 283 12.50 15.48 5.61
C ASP A 283 11.18 15.58 6.42
N HIS A 284 10.06 15.53 5.70
CA HIS A 284 8.72 15.56 6.27
C HIS A 284 8.32 14.26 7.01
N THR A 285 9.17 13.23 7.00
CA THR A 285 8.92 11.98 7.73
C THR A 285 9.48 12.00 9.16
N GLN A 286 10.17 13.07 9.56
CA GLN A 286 10.70 13.20 10.91
C GLN A 286 9.57 13.19 11.95
N ASP A 287 9.80 12.53 13.07
CA ASP A 287 8.77 12.25 14.07
C ASP A 287 8.09 13.51 14.62
N PHE A 288 8.82 14.61 14.78
CA PHE A 288 8.23 15.88 15.25
C PHE A 288 7.27 16.49 14.22
N ILE A 289 7.59 16.42 12.90
CA ILE A 289 6.69 16.89 11.83
C ILE A 289 5.44 16.01 11.80
N VAL A 290 5.63 14.69 11.87
CA VAL A 290 4.50 13.73 11.91
C VAL A 290 3.59 14.00 13.10
N ASN A 291 4.16 14.26 14.28
CA ASN A 291 3.38 14.56 15.48
C ASN A 291 2.63 15.90 15.35
N ASN A 292 3.27 16.91 14.76
CA ASN A 292 2.63 18.19 14.48
C ASN A 292 1.46 18.05 13.50
N VAL A 293 1.64 17.28 12.43
CA VAL A 293 0.57 16.96 11.47
C VAL A 293 -0.58 16.22 12.13
N ARG A 294 -0.28 15.20 12.95
CA ARG A 294 -1.32 14.44 13.69
C ARG A 294 -2.11 15.32 14.64
N LYS A 295 -1.42 16.22 15.36
CA LYS A 295 -2.05 17.17 16.27
C LYS A 295 -2.97 18.13 15.53
N THR A 296 -2.46 18.74 14.45
CA THR A 296 -3.23 19.66 13.61
C THR A 296 -4.51 19.01 13.09
N LEU A 297 -4.41 17.79 12.56
CA LEU A 297 -5.57 17.03 12.08
C LEU A 297 -6.52 16.65 13.23
N PHE A 298 -5.97 16.21 14.37
CA PHE A 298 -6.78 15.87 15.55
C PHE A 298 -7.58 17.08 16.07
N ASP A 299 -6.93 18.24 16.19
CA ASP A 299 -7.56 19.47 16.68
C ASP A 299 -8.64 19.95 15.70
N ALA A 300 -8.38 19.94 14.39
CA ALA A 300 -9.34 20.30 13.36
C ALA A 300 -10.58 19.40 13.37
N ILE A 301 -10.40 18.07 13.39
CA ILE A 301 -11.51 17.12 13.39
C ILE A 301 -12.30 17.19 14.71
N SER A 302 -11.61 17.30 15.85
CA SER A 302 -12.25 17.29 17.17
C SER A 302 -13.02 18.57 17.46
N SER A 303 -12.61 19.71 16.91
CA SER A 303 -13.29 21.00 17.05
C SER A 303 -14.43 21.21 16.05
N PHE A 304 -14.53 20.33 15.05
CA PHE A 304 -15.53 20.48 14.00
C PHE A 304 -16.94 20.07 14.47
N ASN A 305 -17.88 21.00 14.42
CA ASN A 305 -19.26 20.80 14.84
C ASN A 305 -20.23 20.48 13.68
N GLY A 306 -19.71 20.37 12.44
CA GLY A 306 -20.53 20.06 11.26
C GLY A 306 -20.86 18.59 11.12
N ASN A 307 -21.81 18.31 10.22
CA ASN A 307 -22.18 16.92 9.90
C ASN A 307 -21.16 16.29 8.95
N LEU A 308 -20.37 15.34 9.45
CA LEU A 308 -19.38 14.59 8.64
C LEU A 308 -19.99 13.66 7.58
N ASP A 309 -21.30 13.39 7.64
CA ASP A 309 -22.03 12.66 6.61
C ASP A 309 -22.53 13.58 5.48
N GLY A 310 -22.52 14.91 5.70
CA GLY A 310 -22.86 15.93 4.71
C GLY A 310 -21.66 16.28 3.84
N GLU A 311 -21.85 16.28 2.51
CA GLU A 311 -20.78 16.54 1.56
C GLU A 311 -20.16 17.93 1.72
N GLU A 312 -21.01 18.97 1.82
CA GLU A 312 -20.58 20.36 1.91
C GLU A 312 -19.78 20.63 3.22
N SER A 313 -20.29 20.12 4.34
CA SER A 313 -19.63 20.25 5.65
C SER A 313 -18.28 19.52 5.67
N LEU A 314 -18.20 18.34 5.09
CA LEU A 314 -16.95 17.58 5.02
C LEU A 314 -15.92 18.25 4.11
N LEU A 315 -16.35 18.84 2.97
CA LEU A 315 -15.46 19.61 2.10
C LEU A 315 -14.96 20.90 2.76
N GLN A 316 -15.77 21.56 3.59
CA GLN A 316 -15.33 22.70 4.40
C GLN A 316 -14.25 22.30 5.40
N LEU A 317 -14.44 21.19 6.12
CA LEU A 317 -13.42 20.66 7.02
C LEU A 317 -12.13 20.32 6.28
N ILE A 318 -12.19 19.59 5.17
CA ILE A 318 -11.02 19.22 4.38
C ILE A 318 -10.23 20.44 3.91
N LYS A 319 -10.92 21.50 3.48
CA LYS A 319 -10.25 22.75 3.08
C LYS A 319 -9.55 23.44 4.25
N ALA A 320 -10.17 23.46 5.43
CA ALA A 320 -9.58 24.01 6.64
C ALA A 320 -8.34 23.19 7.05
N GLU A 321 -8.46 21.87 7.11
CA GLU A 321 -7.34 20.95 7.39
C GLU A 321 -6.17 21.18 6.43
N PHE A 322 -6.46 21.35 5.15
CA PHE A 322 -5.44 21.54 4.12
C PHE A 322 -4.67 22.86 4.30
N ALA A 323 -5.37 23.94 4.71
CA ALA A 323 -4.77 25.21 5.05
C ALA A 323 -3.86 25.13 6.30
N ASP A 324 -4.31 24.39 7.33
CA ASP A 324 -3.53 24.22 8.56
C ASP A 324 -2.35 23.25 8.39
N LEU A 325 -2.49 22.23 7.55
CA LEU A 325 -1.40 21.30 7.20
C LEU A 325 -0.20 22.01 6.57
N ARG A 326 -0.41 23.10 5.83
CA ARG A 326 0.67 23.92 5.28
C ARG A 326 1.59 24.42 6.39
N LYS A 327 1.01 24.93 7.49
CA LYS A 327 1.76 25.38 8.66
C LYS A 327 2.46 24.22 9.36
N ALA A 328 1.74 23.08 9.50
CA ALA A 328 2.27 21.88 10.13
C ALA A 328 3.48 21.28 9.38
N PHE A 329 3.53 21.45 8.06
CA PHE A 329 4.67 21.06 7.22
C PHE A 329 5.75 22.14 7.09
N TYR A 330 5.64 23.27 7.80
CA TYR A 330 6.61 24.38 7.73
C TYR A 330 6.84 24.93 6.33
N LEU A 331 5.78 25.04 5.51
CA LEU A 331 5.89 25.56 4.16
C LEU A 331 5.74 27.11 4.18
N PRO A 332 6.70 27.86 3.56
CA PRO A 332 6.87 29.29 3.84
C PRO A 332 5.94 30.24 3.09
N SER A 333 5.30 29.84 2.00
CA SER A 333 4.55 30.74 1.11
C SER A 333 3.14 30.26 0.77
N GLU A 334 2.31 31.17 0.18
CA GLU A 334 0.94 30.86 -0.29
C GLU A 334 0.92 30.63 -1.80
N SER A 335 1.91 29.93 -2.36
CA SER A 335 1.95 29.60 -3.79
C SER A 335 1.11 28.36 -4.12
N GLU A 336 0.64 28.25 -5.37
CA GLU A 336 -0.02 27.02 -5.88
C GLU A 336 0.89 25.80 -5.73
N ASP A 337 2.20 25.96 -5.89
CA ASP A 337 3.19 24.91 -5.69
C ASP A 337 3.18 24.34 -4.26
N ASP A 338 2.82 25.12 -3.26
CA ASP A 338 2.79 24.67 -1.87
C ASP A 338 1.57 23.78 -1.60
N VAL A 339 0.46 23.97 -2.31
CA VAL A 339 -0.71 23.09 -2.22
C VAL A 339 -0.35 21.69 -2.72
N HIS A 340 0.37 21.58 -3.83
CA HIS A 340 0.90 20.31 -4.33
C HIS A 340 1.89 19.65 -3.37
N LYS A 341 2.77 20.44 -2.74
CA LYS A 341 3.71 19.95 -1.73
C LYS A 341 2.99 19.40 -0.49
N VAL A 342 1.93 20.08 -0.01
CA VAL A 342 1.10 19.57 1.10
C VAL A 342 0.48 18.23 0.71
N ALA A 343 -0.12 18.14 -0.48
CA ALA A 343 -0.74 16.92 -0.97
C ALA A 343 0.27 15.76 -1.03
N ALA A 344 1.42 15.97 -1.67
CA ALA A 344 2.46 14.95 -1.82
C ALA A 344 3.00 14.48 -0.45
N LYS A 345 3.27 15.41 0.48
CA LYS A 345 3.72 15.08 1.84
C LYS A 345 2.68 14.29 2.62
N LEU A 346 1.41 14.70 2.57
CA LEU A 346 0.29 14.02 3.23
C LEU A 346 0.12 12.59 2.71
N LEU A 347 0.12 12.41 1.39
CA LEU A 347 0.03 11.10 0.75
C LEU A 347 1.20 10.19 1.11
N ASN A 348 2.42 10.74 1.21
CA ASN A 348 3.58 9.99 1.65
C ASN A 348 3.42 9.53 3.12
N LEU A 349 2.97 10.41 4.03
CA LEU A 349 2.70 10.02 5.42
C LEU A 349 1.64 8.91 5.53
N TYR A 350 0.59 8.96 4.71
CA TYR A 350 -0.38 7.86 4.63
C TYR A 350 0.26 6.56 4.12
N ARG A 351 1.00 6.61 3.02
CA ARG A 351 1.61 5.43 2.39
C ARG A 351 2.66 4.76 3.24
N THR A 352 3.33 5.52 4.10
CA THR A 352 4.31 5.01 5.07
C THR A 352 3.70 4.61 6.41
N GLY A 353 2.37 4.66 6.57
CA GLY A 353 1.65 4.26 7.78
C GLY A 353 1.77 5.25 8.95
N ARG A 354 2.32 6.44 8.69
CA ARG A 354 2.51 7.47 9.72
C ARG A 354 1.20 8.13 10.18
N LEU A 355 0.13 8.04 9.39
CA LEU A 355 -1.18 8.61 9.72
C LEU A 355 -2.23 7.55 10.10
N GLY A 356 -1.83 6.33 10.40
CA GLY A 356 -2.72 5.26 10.83
C GLY A 356 -2.77 4.07 9.88
N HIS A 357 -3.62 3.10 10.23
CA HIS A 357 -3.75 1.84 9.51
C HIS A 357 -5.15 1.73 8.94
N TYR A 358 -5.25 1.50 7.64
CA TYR A 358 -6.53 1.50 6.94
C TYR A 358 -6.70 0.22 6.11
N THR A 359 -7.91 -0.31 6.10
CA THR A 359 -8.36 -1.28 5.08
C THR A 359 -9.59 -0.69 4.41
N LEU A 360 -9.43 -0.34 3.13
CA LEU A 360 -10.41 0.45 2.38
C LEU A 360 -11.51 -0.40 1.74
N ASP A 361 -11.24 -1.68 1.54
CA ASP A 361 -12.25 -2.61 1.04
C ASP A 361 -13.16 -3.07 2.17
N PRO A 362 -14.47 -3.06 1.98
CA PRO A 362 -15.39 -3.74 2.88
C PRO A 362 -15.28 -5.26 2.70
N ILE A 363 -15.41 -6.02 3.78
CA ILE A 363 -15.57 -7.47 3.68
C ILE A 363 -16.98 -7.71 3.14
N PRO A 364 -17.15 -8.45 2.01
CA PRO A 364 -18.45 -8.79 1.50
C PRO A 364 -19.24 -9.58 2.56
N MET A 365 -20.48 -9.17 2.79
CA MET A 365 -21.39 -9.99 3.60
C MET A 365 -21.76 -11.23 2.78
N ASN A 366 -21.59 -12.42 3.35
CA ASN A 366 -22.09 -13.64 2.72
C ASN A 366 -23.62 -13.51 2.64
N THR A 367 -24.13 -13.32 1.41
CA THR A 367 -25.58 -13.39 1.12
C THR A 367 -26.04 -14.83 1.12
#